data_2454922e8cfcc0b42de96442850d88a4
#
_entry.id   2454922e8cfcc0b42de96442850d88a4
#
_cell.length_a   1.000
_cell.length_b   1.000
_cell.length_c   1.000
_cell.angle_alpha   90.00
_cell.angle_beta   90.00
_cell.angle_gamma   90.00
#
_symmetry.space_group_name_H-M   'P 1'
#
loop_
_entity.id
_entity.type
_entity.pdbx_description
1 polymer ?
#
loop_
_entity_poly.entity_id
_entity_poly.type
_entity_poly.pdbx_seq_one_letter_code
_entity_poly.pdbx_strand_id
1 'polypeptide(L)'
;MNSLKIGKWEVPVPIIQGGMGVGISLSSLAGAVAREGGIGVISTAQIGYAEEGFEKDQAACNLRAIRKHIARAKEIAGGNGLVGVNVMVALKHYEEHVRAAAAAGADVIISGAGLPSDLPALIDDPDRTKIAPIVSSARAAQLILKMWDHHYHRTADFLVVEGPLAGGHLGFTREQLEHLDDVNFDGELSKILVCKEFYEEKYGVSIPVIAAGGVFDRTDINHVLDLGVDGVQIASRFVATEECDASPAYKQAYIQAKEEDIAIIQSPVGMPGRALRNAFIRRVEKTKDPICKCYNCLKKCNPAEVPYCITKALIDAVQGDVDNGLIFCGANIGRIREMTTVHDLIRELIG
;
A
#
# COMPACT_ATOMS: atom_id res chain seq x y z
N MET A 1 -6.90 15.47 15.78
CA MET A 1 -5.57 14.93 15.40
C MET A 1 -4.62 16.09 15.11
N ASN A 2 -3.35 15.98 15.49
CA ASN A 2 -2.34 16.97 15.10
C ASN A 2 -1.95 16.74 13.63
N SER A 3 -1.45 17.78 12.94
CA SER A 3 -0.89 17.64 11.61
C SER A 3 0.34 16.72 11.62
N LEU A 4 0.54 15.96 10.54
CA LEU A 4 1.71 15.09 10.36
C LEU A 4 2.84 15.90 9.72
N LYS A 5 4.04 15.87 10.31
CA LYS A 5 5.22 16.54 9.78
C LYS A 5 6.19 15.55 9.16
N ILE A 6 6.52 15.72 7.90
CA ILE A 6 7.50 14.90 7.17
C ILE A 6 8.57 15.85 6.62
N GLY A 7 9.70 15.95 7.32
CA GLY A 7 10.71 16.96 7.03
C GLY A 7 10.14 18.39 7.11
N LYS A 8 10.20 19.12 6.01
CA LYS A 8 9.63 20.48 5.91
C LYS A 8 8.13 20.52 5.58
N TRP A 9 7.53 19.39 5.26
CA TRP A 9 6.11 19.34 4.87
C TRP A 9 5.21 19.10 6.05
N GLU A 10 4.11 19.83 6.06
CA GLU A 10 3.03 19.66 7.02
C GLU A 10 1.80 19.13 6.29
N VAL A 11 1.32 17.96 6.72
CA VAL A 11 0.15 17.29 6.18
C VAL A 11 -1.00 17.51 7.16
N PRO A 12 -2.00 18.33 6.80
CA PRO A 12 -3.05 18.74 7.73
C PRO A 12 -3.85 17.55 8.30
N VAL A 13 -4.10 16.54 7.48
CA VAL A 13 -4.83 15.33 7.85
C VAL A 13 -3.82 14.17 7.93
N PRO A 14 -3.49 13.64 9.13
CA PRO A 14 -2.49 12.59 9.31
C PRO A 14 -3.00 11.21 8.90
N ILE A 15 -3.65 11.15 7.74
CA ILE A 15 -4.18 9.94 7.12
C ILE A 15 -3.49 9.72 5.78
N ILE A 16 -2.93 8.54 5.62
CA ILE A 16 -2.41 8.03 4.35
C ILE A 16 -3.45 7.06 3.78
N GLN A 17 -3.92 7.30 2.56
CA GLN A 17 -4.63 6.25 1.83
C GLN A 17 -3.59 5.30 1.27
N GLY A 18 -3.58 4.04 1.74
CA GLY A 18 -2.62 3.03 1.33
C GLY A 18 -2.72 2.67 -0.15
N GLY A 19 -1.57 2.53 -0.82
CA GLY A 19 -1.53 2.16 -2.24
C GLY A 19 -2.09 0.77 -2.50
N MET A 20 -3.05 0.66 -3.40
CA MET A 20 -3.76 -0.58 -3.75
C MET A 20 -3.64 -0.85 -5.26
N GLY A 21 -2.96 -1.93 -5.61
CA GLY A 21 -2.81 -2.40 -7.00
C GLY A 21 -3.63 -3.67 -7.25
N VAL A 22 -3.94 -3.98 -8.48
CA VAL A 22 -3.74 -3.25 -9.73
C VAL A 22 -4.96 -2.36 -9.97
N GLY A 23 -4.72 -1.07 -10.31
CA GLY A 23 -5.79 -0.21 -10.78
C GLY A 23 -6.82 0.26 -9.75
N ILE A 24 -6.65 -0.02 -8.46
CA ILE A 24 -7.61 0.34 -7.40
C ILE A 24 -7.34 1.77 -6.91
N SER A 25 -6.07 2.11 -6.62
CA SER A 25 -5.68 3.47 -6.29
C SER A 25 -4.82 4.06 -7.41
N LEU A 26 -5.43 4.85 -8.23
CA LEU A 26 -4.80 5.63 -9.29
C LEU A 26 -4.96 7.13 -9.00
N SER A 27 -5.06 7.95 -10.05
CA SER A 27 -5.08 9.41 -9.91
C SER A 27 -6.36 9.96 -9.28
N SER A 28 -7.51 9.31 -9.48
CA SER A 28 -8.77 9.81 -8.96
C SER A 28 -8.80 9.69 -7.45
N LEU A 29 -8.60 8.50 -6.93
CA LEU A 29 -8.58 8.27 -5.48
C LEU A 29 -7.45 9.03 -4.78
N ALA A 30 -6.21 8.88 -5.26
CA ALA A 30 -5.07 9.51 -4.62
C ALA A 30 -5.16 11.05 -4.65
N GLY A 31 -5.62 11.62 -5.76
CA GLY A 31 -5.83 13.06 -5.88
C GLY A 31 -6.94 13.57 -4.96
N ALA A 32 -8.05 12.82 -4.81
CA ALA A 32 -9.13 13.18 -3.92
C ALA A 32 -8.69 13.18 -2.44
N VAL A 33 -7.94 12.16 -2.01
CA VAL A 33 -7.39 12.13 -0.63
C VAL A 33 -6.42 13.28 -0.38
N ALA A 34 -5.53 13.56 -1.32
CA ALA A 34 -4.62 14.69 -1.21
C ALA A 34 -5.37 16.04 -1.19
N ARG A 35 -6.46 16.19 -1.96
CA ARG A 35 -7.32 17.39 -1.92
C ARG A 35 -7.94 17.63 -0.53
N GLU A 36 -8.26 16.57 0.21
CA GLU A 36 -8.74 16.66 1.59
C GLU A 36 -7.61 16.89 2.62
N GLY A 37 -6.38 17.09 2.17
CA GLY A 37 -5.24 17.40 3.04
C GLY A 37 -4.49 16.20 3.59
N GLY A 38 -4.81 14.99 3.16
CA GLY A 38 -4.09 13.75 3.50
C GLY A 38 -2.98 13.41 2.51
N ILE A 39 -2.48 12.16 2.58
CA ILE A 39 -1.53 11.62 1.61
C ILE A 39 -2.24 10.58 0.75
N GLY A 40 -2.52 10.92 -0.51
CA GLY A 40 -3.09 9.99 -1.48
C GLY A 40 -1.99 9.20 -2.19
N VAL A 41 -2.10 7.88 -2.22
CA VAL A 41 -1.03 7.00 -2.70
C VAL A 41 -1.47 6.18 -3.91
N ILE A 42 -0.76 6.37 -5.02
CA ILE A 42 -0.94 5.60 -6.25
C ILE A 42 -0.14 4.30 -6.15
N SER A 43 -0.74 3.16 -6.50
CA SER A 43 -0.01 1.91 -6.65
C SER A 43 0.60 1.79 -8.04
N THR A 44 1.91 1.50 -8.12
CA THR A 44 2.60 1.34 -9.41
C THR A 44 2.54 -0.10 -9.97
N ALA A 45 1.95 -1.03 -9.22
CA ALA A 45 1.83 -2.42 -9.66
C ALA A 45 0.96 -2.53 -10.91
N GLN A 46 1.60 -2.83 -12.06
CA GLN A 46 0.96 -2.93 -13.37
C GLN A 46 0.01 -1.76 -13.71
N ILE A 47 0.40 -0.58 -13.28
CA ILE A 47 -0.39 0.66 -13.40
C ILE A 47 -0.80 0.98 -14.85
N GLY A 48 -0.02 0.53 -15.82
CA GLY A 48 -0.27 0.72 -17.25
C GLY A 48 -1.24 -0.31 -17.87
N TYR A 49 -1.91 -1.14 -17.07
CA TYR A 49 -2.73 -2.25 -17.57
C TYR A 49 -3.82 -1.84 -18.56
N ALA A 50 -4.31 -0.60 -18.47
CA ALA A 50 -5.32 -0.04 -19.37
C ALA A 50 -4.72 0.81 -20.52
N GLU A 51 -3.39 0.96 -20.60
CA GLU A 51 -2.71 1.70 -21.67
C GLU A 51 -2.66 0.87 -22.97
N GLU A 52 -2.82 1.55 -24.09
CA GLU A 52 -2.64 0.92 -25.39
C GLU A 52 -1.23 0.33 -25.54
N GLY A 53 -1.16 -0.91 -26.01
CA GLY A 53 0.12 -1.62 -26.18
C GLY A 53 0.61 -2.34 -24.92
N PHE A 54 -0.13 -2.33 -23.81
CA PHE A 54 0.26 -3.01 -22.57
C PHE A 54 0.59 -4.50 -22.79
N GLU A 55 -0.17 -5.18 -23.62
CA GLU A 55 0.07 -6.57 -23.96
C GLU A 55 1.41 -6.83 -24.69
N LYS A 56 1.98 -5.80 -25.31
CA LYS A 56 3.25 -5.88 -26.07
C LYS A 56 4.44 -5.42 -25.24
N ASP A 57 4.27 -4.36 -24.46
CA ASP A 57 5.34 -3.75 -23.65
C ASP A 57 4.79 -3.18 -22.34
N GLN A 58 4.67 -4.07 -21.32
CA GLN A 58 4.18 -3.69 -20.00
C GLN A 58 5.09 -2.66 -19.32
N ALA A 59 6.40 -2.79 -19.47
CA ALA A 59 7.36 -1.90 -18.82
C ALA A 59 7.19 -0.45 -19.32
N ALA A 60 7.18 -0.23 -20.62
CA ALA A 60 6.98 1.10 -21.19
C ALA A 60 5.60 1.68 -20.82
N CYS A 61 4.54 0.87 -20.86
CA CYS A 61 3.19 1.30 -20.46
C CYS A 61 3.14 1.71 -18.99
N ASN A 62 3.74 0.92 -18.09
CA ASN A 62 3.80 1.25 -16.67
C ASN A 62 4.54 2.58 -16.42
N LEU A 63 5.68 2.81 -17.07
CA LEU A 63 6.44 4.06 -16.91
C LEU A 63 5.70 5.29 -17.44
N ARG A 64 4.93 5.16 -18.53
CA ARG A 64 4.06 6.24 -19.02
C ARG A 64 2.91 6.51 -18.05
N ALA A 65 2.25 5.45 -17.59
CA ALA A 65 1.12 5.54 -16.67
C ALA A 65 1.51 6.14 -15.31
N ILE A 66 2.68 5.81 -14.75
CA ILE A 66 3.21 6.42 -13.54
C ILE A 66 3.24 7.95 -13.67
N ARG A 67 3.84 8.48 -14.73
CA ARG A 67 3.93 9.92 -14.97
C ARG A 67 2.54 10.57 -15.12
N LYS A 68 1.68 9.95 -15.93
CA LYS A 68 0.31 10.41 -16.20
C LYS A 68 -0.53 10.49 -14.92
N HIS A 69 -0.52 9.43 -14.12
CA HIS A 69 -1.34 9.36 -12.91
C HIS A 69 -0.82 10.29 -11.81
N ILE A 70 0.50 10.44 -11.63
CA ILE A 70 1.05 11.42 -10.68
C ILE A 70 0.67 12.84 -11.07
N ALA A 71 0.86 13.23 -12.33
CA ALA A 71 0.48 14.56 -12.81
C ALA A 71 -1.01 14.84 -12.59
N ARG A 72 -1.88 13.87 -12.94
CA ARG A 72 -3.33 14.02 -12.77
C ARG A 72 -3.74 14.06 -11.29
N ALA A 73 -3.15 13.24 -10.42
CA ALA A 73 -3.44 13.26 -8.99
C ALA A 73 -3.06 14.61 -8.36
N LYS A 74 -1.91 15.18 -8.74
CA LYS A 74 -1.50 16.52 -8.27
C LYS A 74 -2.42 17.64 -8.76
N GLU A 75 -2.91 17.55 -9.98
CA GLU A 75 -3.93 18.47 -10.51
C GLU A 75 -5.22 18.41 -9.66
N ILE A 76 -5.72 17.19 -9.36
CA ILE A 76 -6.90 16.98 -8.51
C ILE A 76 -6.67 17.46 -7.08
N ALA A 77 -5.49 17.23 -6.53
CA ALA A 77 -5.10 17.63 -5.18
C ALA A 77 -5.11 19.16 -4.97
N GLY A 78 -4.83 19.94 -6.02
CA GLY A 78 -4.82 21.40 -5.94
C GLY A 78 -3.81 21.99 -4.95
N GLY A 79 -2.81 21.20 -4.51
CA GLY A 79 -1.75 21.63 -3.60
C GLY A 79 -2.08 21.52 -2.10
N ASN A 80 -3.21 20.91 -1.70
CA ASN A 80 -3.62 20.85 -0.30
C ASN A 80 -2.90 19.76 0.52
N GLY A 81 -2.68 18.59 -0.06
CA GLY A 81 -2.01 17.46 0.57
C GLY A 81 -0.90 16.91 -0.32
N LEU A 82 -0.43 15.70 -0.03
CA LEU A 82 0.67 15.08 -0.74
C LEU A 82 0.19 13.95 -1.66
N VAL A 83 0.85 13.81 -2.81
CA VAL A 83 0.65 12.68 -3.74
C VAL A 83 1.85 11.76 -3.67
N GLY A 84 1.62 10.57 -3.17
CA GLY A 84 2.63 9.52 -3.07
C GLY A 84 2.44 8.39 -4.06
N VAL A 85 3.43 7.50 -4.08
CA VAL A 85 3.34 6.21 -4.77
C VAL A 85 3.75 5.07 -3.86
N ASN A 86 3.12 3.93 -4.03
CA ASN A 86 3.56 2.66 -3.46
C ASN A 86 4.27 1.85 -4.54
N VAL A 87 5.51 1.42 -4.25
CA VAL A 87 6.31 0.59 -5.15
C VAL A 87 6.75 -0.68 -4.42
N MET A 88 6.26 -1.83 -4.87
CA MET A 88 6.61 -3.11 -4.27
C MET A 88 8.02 -3.55 -4.66
N VAL A 89 8.89 -3.88 -3.69
CA VAL A 89 10.26 -4.39 -3.90
C VAL A 89 10.28 -5.65 -4.78
N ALA A 90 9.24 -6.47 -4.69
CA ALA A 90 9.09 -7.69 -5.45
C ALA A 90 8.89 -7.48 -6.97
N LEU A 91 8.56 -6.26 -7.42
CA LEU A 91 8.38 -5.96 -8.85
C LEU A 91 9.70 -6.08 -9.60
N LYS A 92 9.64 -6.63 -10.82
CA LYS A 92 10.84 -6.81 -11.67
C LYS A 92 11.49 -5.47 -12.02
N HIS A 93 10.69 -4.45 -12.32
CA HIS A 93 11.14 -3.09 -12.69
C HIS A 93 11.02 -2.11 -11.52
N TYR A 94 11.38 -2.58 -10.29
CA TYR A 94 11.29 -1.77 -9.08
C TYR A 94 12.03 -0.44 -9.19
N GLU A 95 13.29 -0.47 -9.60
CA GLU A 95 14.14 0.72 -9.68
C GLU A 95 13.62 1.72 -10.70
N GLU A 96 13.23 1.25 -11.88
CA GLU A 96 12.67 2.09 -12.94
C GLU A 96 11.36 2.77 -12.50
N HIS A 97 10.50 2.05 -11.74
CA HIS A 97 9.28 2.62 -11.18
C HIS A 97 9.58 3.71 -10.15
N VAL A 98 10.54 3.47 -9.23
CA VAL A 98 10.97 4.47 -8.22
C VAL A 98 11.51 5.72 -8.91
N ARG A 99 12.47 5.56 -9.84
CA ARG A 99 13.04 6.70 -10.58
C ARG A 99 12.00 7.45 -11.41
N ALA A 100 11.11 6.73 -12.09
CA ALA A 100 10.03 7.35 -12.86
C ALA A 100 9.07 8.14 -11.98
N ALA A 101 8.74 7.63 -10.80
CA ALA A 101 7.87 8.31 -9.84
C ALA A 101 8.52 9.57 -9.25
N ALA A 102 9.78 9.48 -8.82
CA ALA A 102 10.54 10.63 -8.33
C ALA A 102 10.69 11.72 -9.41
N ALA A 103 11.06 11.34 -10.63
CA ALA A 103 11.18 12.26 -11.76
C ALA A 103 9.84 12.91 -12.14
N ALA A 104 8.72 12.20 -12.00
CA ALA A 104 7.36 12.73 -12.20
C ALA A 104 6.89 13.63 -11.04
N GLY A 105 7.68 13.76 -9.98
CA GLY A 105 7.41 14.64 -8.86
C GLY A 105 6.47 14.04 -7.80
N ALA A 106 6.51 12.73 -7.58
CA ALA A 106 5.89 12.14 -6.41
C ALA A 106 6.47 12.77 -5.14
N ASP A 107 5.60 13.16 -4.21
CA ASP A 107 6.03 13.78 -2.95
C ASP A 107 6.60 12.73 -2.01
N VAL A 108 5.99 11.55 -1.94
CA VAL A 108 6.47 10.44 -1.12
C VAL A 108 6.52 9.14 -1.92
N ILE A 109 7.50 8.29 -1.61
CA ILE A 109 7.59 6.91 -2.12
C ILE A 109 7.57 5.97 -0.93
N ILE A 110 6.53 5.15 -0.85
CA ILE A 110 6.35 4.13 0.18
C ILE A 110 6.67 2.78 -0.45
N SER A 111 7.55 2.00 0.18
CA SER A 111 8.02 0.75 -0.40
C SER A 111 7.95 -0.41 0.58
N GLY A 112 7.38 -1.53 0.13
CA GLY A 112 7.17 -2.75 0.90
C GLY A 112 7.16 -3.99 0.01
N ALA A 113 6.56 -5.08 0.49
CA ALA A 113 6.64 -6.42 -0.13
C ALA A 113 8.09 -6.86 -0.36
N GLY A 114 8.88 -6.74 0.69
CA GLY A 114 10.32 -6.93 0.80
C GLY A 114 10.99 -5.71 1.43
N LEU A 115 12.25 -5.86 1.88
CA LEU A 115 13.01 -4.73 2.44
C LEU A 115 13.57 -3.86 1.32
N PRO A 116 13.24 -2.56 1.27
CA PRO A 116 13.70 -1.64 0.22
C PRO A 116 15.12 -1.14 0.49
N SER A 117 16.10 -2.07 0.53
CA SER A 117 17.50 -1.79 0.91
C SER A 117 18.11 -0.65 0.13
N ASP A 118 17.82 -0.57 -1.19
CA ASP A 118 18.48 0.35 -2.12
C ASP A 118 17.65 1.60 -2.43
N LEU A 119 16.47 1.76 -1.79
CA LEU A 119 15.57 2.89 -2.05
C LEU A 119 16.27 4.27 -1.92
N PRO A 120 17.12 4.52 -0.91
CA PRO A 120 17.81 5.80 -0.79
C PRO A 120 18.69 6.17 -2.00
N ALA A 121 19.31 5.17 -2.65
CA ALA A 121 20.16 5.38 -3.84
C ALA A 121 19.38 5.68 -5.12
N LEU A 122 18.06 5.50 -5.10
CA LEU A 122 17.18 5.73 -6.25
C LEU A 122 16.56 7.13 -6.25
N ILE A 123 16.83 7.94 -5.23
CA ILE A 123 16.26 9.29 -5.05
C ILE A 123 17.36 10.32 -5.18
N ASP A 124 17.34 11.04 -6.29
CA ASP A 124 18.34 12.06 -6.62
C ASP A 124 18.16 13.35 -5.80
N ASP A 125 16.91 13.71 -5.44
CA ASP A 125 16.56 14.89 -4.66
C ASP A 125 15.73 14.52 -3.42
N PRO A 126 16.41 14.29 -2.25
CA PRO A 126 15.74 13.95 -1.00
C PRO A 126 14.85 15.06 -0.43
N ASP A 127 15.06 16.30 -0.83
CA ASP A 127 14.23 17.41 -0.37
C ASP A 127 12.90 17.48 -1.12
N ARG A 128 12.87 16.94 -2.33
CA ARG A 128 11.68 16.90 -3.18
C ARG A 128 10.86 15.62 -3.00
N THR A 129 11.51 14.48 -2.82
CA THR A 129 10.82 13.20 -2.69
C THR A 129 11.23 12.48 -1.40
N LYS A 130 10.28 12.30 -0.51
CA LYS A 130 10.45 11.61 0.77
C LYS A 130 10.26 10.10 0.62
N ILE A 131 10.95 9.31 1.43
CA ILE A 131 10.92 7.84 1.35
C ILE A 131 10.56 7.20 2.67
N ALA A 132 9.72 6.14 2.58
CA ALA A 132 9.33 5.35 3.72
C ALA A 132 9.35 3.84 3.41
N PRO A 133 9.98 3.03 4.25
CA PRO A 133 9.81 1.59 4.20
C PRO A 133 8.50 1.18 4.89
N ILE A 134 7.88 0.09 4.42
CA ILE A 134 6.84 -0.62 5.15
C ILE A 134 7.52 -1.75 5.94
N VAL A 135 7.27 -1.79 7.23
CA VAL A 135 7.78 -2.81 8.15
C VAL A 135 6.65 -3.39 9.00
N SER A 136 6.80 -4.63 9.46
CA SER A 136 5.79 -5.28 10.31
C SER A 136 6.34 -5.70 11.68
N SER A 137 7.60 -5.32 11.99
CA SER A 137 8.22 -5.62 13.28
C SER A 137 9.35 -4.65 13.60
N ALA A 138 9.66 -4.51 14.88
CA ALA A 138 10.81 -3.72 15.36
C ALA A 138 12.13 -4.23 14.79
N ARG A 139 12.28 -5.55 14.63
CA ARG A 139 13.46 -6.14 13.99
C ARG A 139 13.63 -5.68 12.54
N ALA A 140 12.54 -5.64 11.77
CA ALA A 140 12.57 -5.17 10.38
C ALA A 140 12.87 -3.67 10.31
N ALA A 141 12.26 -2.86 11.19
CA ALA A 141 12.54 -1.43 11.29
C ALA A 141 14.02 -1.16 11.61
N GLN A 142 14.55 -1.81 12.65
CA GLN A 142 15.95 -1.67 13.01
C GLN A 142 16.91 -2.09 11.89
N LEU A 143 16.58 -3.19 11.20
CA LEU A 143 17.43 -3.69 10.10
C LEU A 143 17.46 -2.68 8.96
N ILE A 144 16.32 -2.18 8.50
CA ILE A 144 16.28 -1.26 7.35
C ILE A 144 16.92 0.09 7.68
N LEU A 145 16.65 0.65 8.86
CA LEU A 145 17.27 1.90 9.30
C LEU A 145 18.79 1.77 9.40
N LYS A 146 19.28 0.65 9.96
CA LYS A 146 20.73 0.36 10.03
C LYS A 146 21.36 0.21 8.65
N MET A 147 20.69 -0.46 7.71
CA MET A 147 21.17 -0.62 6.33
C MET A 147 21.28 0.73 5.63
N TRP A 148 20.25 1.57 5.73
CA TRP A 148 20.26 2.89 5.10
C TRP A 148 21.31 3.82 5.72
N ASP A 149 21.45 3.79 7.05
CA ASP A 149 22.50 4.52 7.75
C ASP A 149 23.91 4.10 7.29
N HIS A 150 24.16 2.79 7.25
CA HIS A 150 25.48 2.26 6.93
C HIS A 150 25.90 2.49 5.48
N HIS A 151 24.97 2.28 4.54
CA HIS A 151 25.29 2.30 3.10
C HIS A 151 25.10 3.67 2.46
N TYR A 152 24.15 4.47 2.98
CA TYR A 152 23.73 5.71 2.30
C TYR A 152 23.85 6.94 3.19
N HIS A 153 24.27 6.79 4.46
CA HIS A 153 24.33 7.89 5.44
C HIS A 153 23.01 8.67 5.48
N ARG A 154 21.90 7.96 5.45
CA ARG A 154 20.52 8.48 5.40
C ARG A 154 19.61 7.62 6.27
N THR A 155 18.53 8.24 6.80
CA THR A 155 17.46 7.54 7.50
C THR A 155 16.14 7.62 6.71
N ALA A 156 15.09 6.95 7.18
CA ALA A 156 13.74 7.10 6.64
C ALA A 156 13.18 8.48 6.95
N ASP A 157 12.37 9.03 6.03
CA ASP A 157 11.64 10.27 6.29
C ASP A 157 10.39 10.01 7.16
N PHE A 158 9.86 8.80 7.14
CA PHE A 158 8.85 8.25 8.05
C PHE A 158 8.80 6.72 7.93
N LEU A 159 8.11 6.04 8.84
CA LEU A 159 7.92 4.58 8.81
C LEU A 159 6.44 4.26 8.67
N VAL A 160 6.09 3.31 7.81
CA VAL A 160 4.76 2.69 7.81
C VAL A 160 4.87 1.33 8.50
N VAL A 161 4.14 1.16 9.59
CA VAL A 161 4.14 -0.09 10.37
C VAL A 161 2.84 -0.84 10.12
N GLU A 162 2.96 -1.94 9.38
CA GLU A 162 1.82 -2.72 8.94
C GLU A 162 1.54 -3.88 9.90
N GLY A 163 0.37 -3.85 10.52
CA GLY A 163 -0.12 -4.86 11.45
C GLY A 163 -0.74 -6.08 10.78
N PRO A 164 -1.03 -7.14 11.56
CA PRO A 164 -1.51 -8.43 11.06
C PRO A 164 -2.92 -8.38 10.46
N LEU A 165 -3.70 -7.32 10.70
CA LEU A 165 -5.05 -7.13 10.17
C LEU A 165 -5.08 -6.42 8.80
N ALA A 166 -3.93 -6.11 8.22
CA ALA A 166 -3.83 -5.50 6.90
C ALA A 166 -4.38 -6.41 5.79
N GLY A 167 -4.62 -5.83 4.64
CA GLY A 167 -5.00 -6.52 3.40
C GLY A 167 -3.82 -6.70 2.46
N GLY A 168 -3.98 -7.52 1.43
CA GLY A 168 -2.89 -7.76 0.49
C GLY A 168 -1.79 -8.64 1.07
N HIS A 169 -0.55 -8.38 0.68
CA HIS A 169 0.61 -9.17 1.10
C HIS A 169 1.04 -8.80 2.51
N LEU A 170 1.23 -9.79 3.38
CA LEU A 170 1.44 -9.60 4.81
C LEU A 170 2.86 -10.01 5.22
N GLY A 171 3.49 -9.18 6.05
CA GLY A 171 4.82 -9.40 6.61
C GLY A 171 4.83 -10.35 7.82
N PHE A 172 3.87 -11.26 7.90
CA PHE A 172 3.67 -12.23 8.98
C PHE A 172 3.72 -13.65 8.44
N THR A 173 3.99 -14.64 9.29
CA THR A 173 3.84 -16.05 8.93
C THR A 173 2.35 -16.43 8.88
N ARG A 174 2.03 -17.50 8.14
CA ARG A 174 0.66 -18.00 8.10
C ARG A 174 0.14 -18.36 9.49
N GLU A 175 0.97 -18.98 10.32
CA GLU A 175 0.66 -19.34 11.70
C GLU A 175 0.27 -18.12 12.53
N GLN A 176 1.05 -17.01 12.44
CA GLN A 176 0.72 -15.76 13.14
C GLN A 176 -0.62 -15.16 12.68
N LEU A 177 -0.96 -15.33 11.39
CA LEU A 177 -2.21 -14.82 10.84
C LEU A 177 -3.43 -15.67 11.17
N GLU A 178 -3.22 -16.95 11.50
CA GLU A 178 -4.24 -17.89 11.98
C GLU A 178 -4.45 -17.76 13.51
N HIS A 179 -3.47 -17.24 14.24
CA HIS A 179 -3.48 -17.06 15.70
C HIS A 179 -3.18 -15.59 16.06
N LEU A 180 -4.08 -14.68 15.69
CA LEU A 180 -3.90 -13.24 15.87
C LEU A 180 -3.74 -12.80 17.32
N ASP A 181 -4.33 -13.52 18.26
CA ASP A 181 -4.22 -13.26 19.71
C ASP A 181 -2.80 -13.40 20.24
N ASP A 182 -1.94 -14.15 19.54
CA ASP A 182 -0.53 -14.32 19.88
C ASP A 182 0.36 -13.18 19.32
N VAL A 183 -0.20 -12.30 18.49
CA VAL A 183 0.54 -11.20 17.86
C VAL A 183 0.36 -9.91 18.66
N ASN A 184 1.36 -9.55 19.43
CA ASN A 184 1.36 -8.28 20.17
C ASN A 184 1.80 -7.11 19.28
N PHE A 185 0.90 -6.60 18.45
CA PHE A 185 1.19 -5.51 17.51
C PHE A 185 1.45 -4.18 18.23
N ASP A 186 0.73 -3.86 19.29
CA ASP A 186 0.95 -2.64 20.09
C ASP A 186 2.35 -2.63 20.73
N GLY A 187 2.82 -3.81 21.18
CA GLY A 187 4.17 -3.98 21.65
C GLY A 187 5.24 -3.81 20.56
N GLU A 188 4.95 -4.19 19.32
CA GLU A 188 5.87 -3.93 18.19
C GLU A 188 5.89 -2.44 17.83
N LEU A 189 4.74 -1.75 17.82
CA LEU A 189 4.68 -0.29 17.65
C LEU A 189 5.52 0.42 18.70
N SER A 190 5.34 0.09 19.98
CA SER A 190 6.11 0.68 21.10
C SER A 190 7.62 0.49 20.93
N LYS A 191 8.08 -0.69 20.51
CA LYS A 191 9.50 -0.96 20.25
C LYS A 191 10.03 -0.16 19.05
N ILE A 192 9.23 0.05 18.01
CA ILE A 192 9.60 0.83 16.83
C ILE A 192 9.75 2.31 17.19
N LEU A 193 8.84 2.84 18.02
CA LEU A 193 8.92 4.21 18.53
C LEU A 193 10.23 4.46 19.27
N VAL A 194 10.69 3.52 20.10
CA VAL A 194 11.99 3.59 20.76
C VAL A 194 13.15 3.43 19.78
N CYS A 195 13.03 2.48 18.85
CA CYS A 195 14.11 2.19 17.89
C CYS A 195 14.47 3.37 16.99
N LYS A 196 13.51 4.22 16.60
CA LYS A 196 13.76 5.36 15.73
C LYS A 196 14.52 6.51 16.40
N GLU A 197 14.43 6.66 17.74
CA GLU A 197 15.01 7.78 18.49
C GLU A 197 16.53 7.91 18.25
N PHE A 198 17.25 6.80 18.17
CA PHE A 198 18.68 6.82 17.86
C PHE A 198 18.99 7.49 16.52
N TYR A 199 18.16 7.24 15.49
CA TYR A 199 18.35 7.80 14.16
C TYR A 199 17.86 9.24 14.07
N GLU A 200 16.82 9.60 14.83
CA GLU A 200 16.35 10.98 14.97
C GLU A 200 17.43 11.85 15.57
N GLU A 201 18.05 11.42 16.67
CA GLU A 201 19.17 12.11 17.31
C GLU A 201 20.39 12.23 16.38
N LYS A 202 20.77 11.09 15.75
CA LYS A 202 21.94 11.03 14.87
C LYS A 202 21.84 11.97 13.66
N TYR A 203 20.66 12.09 13.07
CA TYR A 203 20.43 12.88 11.85
C TYR A 203 19.81 14.27 12.11
N GLY A 204 19.40 14.56 13.34
CA GLY A 204 18.72 15.81 13.70
C GLY A 204 17.37 15.98 13.02
N VAL A 205 16.63 14.89 12.80
CA VAL A 205 15.34 14.88 12.09
C VAL A 205 14.28 14.15 12.92
N SER A 206 13.00 14.38 12.62
CA SER A 206 11.90 13.53 13.11
C SER A 206 11.61 12.44 12.10
N ILE A 207 11.34 11.23 12.59
CA ILE A 207 10.91 10.06 11.80
C ILE A 207 9.50 9.67 12.27
N PRO A 208 8.44 10.25 11.70
CA PRO A 208 7.07 9.89 12.05
C PRO A 208 6.79 8.41 11.85
N VAL A 209 5.97 7.83 12.72
CA VAL A 209 5.49 6.46 12.64
C VAL A 209 4.01 6.46 12.26
N ILE A 210 3.67 5.73 11.22
CA ILE A 210 2.34 5.59 10.67
C ILE A 210 1.86 4.17 10.90
N ALA A 211 0.81 3.99 11.73
CA ALA A 211 0.22 2.68 11.96
C ALA A 211 -0.72 2.30 10.80
N ALA A 212 -0.61 1.05 10.34
CA ALA A 212 -1.42 0.49 9.26
C ALA A 212 -1.93 -0.90 9.62
N GLY A 213 -3.04 -1.31 9.00
CA GLY A 213 -3.59 -2.66 9.17
C GLY A 213 -4.47 -2.80 10.40
N GLY A 214 -5.79 -2.82 10.18
CA GLY A 214 -6.80 -2.94 11.23
C GLY A 214 -7.50 -1.63 11.57
N VAL A 215 -6.92 -0.49 11.25
CA VAL A 215 -7.52 0.83 11.48
C VAL A 215 -8.72 1.01 10.57
N PHE A 216 -9.90 1.19 11.16
CA PHE A 216 -11.17 1.27 10.44
C PHE A 216 -11.95 2.55 10.73
N ASP A 217 -12.04 2.97 11.98
CA ASP A 217 -12.81 4.12 12.44
C ASP A 217 -12.00 5.01 13.40
N ARG A 218 -12.67 6.02 13.92
CA ARG A 218 -12.07 6.98 14.86
C ARG A 218 -11.57 6.34 16.15
N THR A 219 -12.22 5.28 16.63
CA THR A 219 -11.79 4.56 17.83
C THR A 219 -10.46 3.87 17.61
N ASP A 220 -10.32 3.18 16.48
CA ASP A 220 -9.06 2.52 16.10
C ASP A 220 -7.94 3.55 15.90
N ILE A 221 -8.26 4.71 15.29
CA ILE A 221 -7.29 5.82 15.13
C ILE A 221 -6.82 6.34 16.49
N ASN A 222 -7.75 6.63 17.40
CA ASN A 222 -7.41 7.12 18.74
C ASN A 222 -6.54 6.12 19.49
N HIS A 223 -6.87 4.82 19.43
CA HIS A 223 -6.09 3.77 20.04
C HIS A 223 -4.61 3.82 19.64
N VAL A 224 -4.33 3.85 18.34
CA VAL A 224 -2.93 3.86 17.87
C VAL A 224 -2.23 5.20 18.13
N LEU A 225 -2.96 6.33 18.08
CA LEU A 225 -2.41 7.64 18.45
C LEU A 225 -2.04 7.69 19.96
N ASP A 226 -2.83 7.07 20.82
CA ASP A 226 -2.55 6.98 22.27
C ASP A 226 -1.29 6.13 22.54
N LEU A 227 -0.91 5.24 21.63
CA LEU A 227 0.38 4.53 21.68
C LEU A 227 1.58 5.40 21.28
N GLY A 228 1.32 6.59 20.71
CA GLY A 228 2.35 7.57 20.34
C GLY A 228 2.74 7.57 18.87
N VAL A 229 1.97 6.95 17.96
CA VAL A 229 2.19 7.09 16.53
C VAL A 229 1.71 8.44 16.01
N ASP A 230 2.25 8.89 14.87
CA ASP A 230 2.02 10.23 14.34
C ASP A 230 0.85 10.31 13.35
N GLY A 231 0.39 9.16 12.84
CA GLY A 231 -0.70 9.07 11.88
C GLY A 231 -1.07 7.63 11.55
N VAL A 232 -2.00 7.48 10.62
CA VAL A 232 -2.51 6.16 10.21
C VAL A 232 -2.50 5.97 8.71
N GLN A 233 -2.34 4.72 8.25
CA GLN A 233 -2.57 4.34 6.86
C GLN A 233 -3.79 3.42 6.78
N ILE A 234 -4.77 3.82 5.96
CA ILE A 234 -6.04 3.11 5.75
C ILE A 234 -6.17 2.79 4.26
N ALA A 235 -6.62 1.58 3.94
CA ALA A 235 -6.80 1.15 2.55
C ALA A 235 -8.25 0.73 2.26
N SER A 236 -8.75 -0.32 2.91
CA SER A 236 -10.03 -0.98 2.55
C SER A 236 -11.24 -0.03 2.57
N ARG A 237 -11.30 0.93 3.50
CA ARG A 237 -12.37 1.94 3.55
C ARG A 237 -12.44 2.77 2.27
N PHE A 238 -11.27 3.14 1.71
CA PHE A 238 -11.19 3.95 0.50
C PHE A 238 -11.60 3.20 -0.78
N VAL A 239 -11.68 1.86 -0.78
CA VAL A 239 -12.21 1.11 -1.93
C VAL A 239 -13.69 1.38 -2.14
N ALA A 240 -14.47 1.54 -1.05
CA ALA A 240 -15.89 1.84 -1.11
C ALA A 240 -16.17 3.36 -1.23
N THR A 241 -15.34 4.09 -1.96
CA THR A 241 -15.56 5.50 -2.26
C THR A 241 -15.86 5.72 -3.75
N GLU A 242 -16.58 6.80 -4.04
CA GLU A 242 -16.90 7.16 -5.42
C GLU A 242 -15.64 7.37 -6.26
N GLU A 243 -14.61 7.97 -5.66
CA GLU A 243 -13.34 8.33 -6.30
C GLU A 243 -12.37 7.15 -6.49
N CYS A 244 -12.60 6.00 -5.85
CA CYS A 244 -11.81 4.80 -6.10
C CYS A 244 -11.84 4.42 -7.58
N ASP A 245 -10.66 4.14 -8.16
CA ASP A 245 -10.50 3.93 -9.60
C ASP A 245 -10.94 2.52 -10.07
N ALA A 246 -11.29 1.62 -9.13
CA ALA A 246 -11.78 0.28 -9.45
C ALA A 246 -13.19 0.29 -10.05
N SER A 247 -13.54 -0.76 -10.80
CA SER A 247 -14.89 -0.92 -11.36
C SER A 247 -15.99 -0.95 -10.30
N PRO A 248 -17.23 -0.59 -10.66
CA PRO A 248 -18.37 -0.69 -9.74
C PRO A 248 -18.56 -2.11 -9.15
N ALA A 249 -18.33 -3.16 -9.95
CA ALA A 249 -18.43 -4.54 -9.49
C ALA A 249 -17.40 -4.86 -8.39
N TYR A 250 -16.16 -4.35 -8.52
CA TYR A 250 -15.12 -4.52 -7.50
C TYR A 250 -15.53 -3.84 -6.18
N LYS A 251 -16.01 -2.59 -6.25
CA LYS A 251 -16.48 -1.84 -5.07
C LYS A 251 -17.66 -2.55 -4.40
N GLN A 252 -18.60 -3.08 -5.21
CA GLN A 252 -19.75 -3.81 -4.73
C GLN A 252 -19.37 -5.11 -4.02
N ALA A 253 -18.32 -5.81 -4.50
CA ALA A 253 -17.79 -6.99 -3.83
C ALA A 253 -17.26 -6.67 -2.40
N TYR A 254 -16.71 -5.49 -2.18
CA TYR A 254 -16.32 -5.02 -0.85
C TYR A 254 -17.51 -4.77 0.07
N ILE A 255 -18.58 -4.13 -0.44
CA ILE A 255 -19.77 -3.79 0.34
C ILE A 255 -20.58 -5.04 0.73
N GLN A 256 -20.57 -6.06 -0.14
CA GLN A 256 -21.27 -7.32 0.09
C GLN A 256 -20.48 -8.33 0.93
N ALA A 257 -19.17 -8.09 1.09
CA ALA A 257 -18.30 -9.01 1.81
C ALA A 257 -18.67 -9.11 3.29
N LYS A 258 -18.53 -10.33 3.81
CA LYS A 258 -18.70 -10.64 5.22
C LYS A 258 -17.39 -11.13 5.80
N GLU A 259 -17.32 -11.19 7.12
CA GLU A 259 -16.12 -11.66 7.83
C GLU A 259 -15.76 -13.10 7.44
N GLU A 260 -16.76 -13.97 7.28
CA GLU A 260 -16.56 -15.36 6.84
C GLU A 260 -16.02 -15.52 5.40
N ASP A 261 -16.08 -14.46 4.61
CA ASP A 261 -15.55 -14.45 3.24
C ASP A 261 -14.04 -14.16 3.17
N ILE A 262 -13.39 -13.89 4.30
CA ILE A 262 -11.96 -13.57 4.35
C ILE A 262 -11.14 -14.85 4.38
N ALA A 263 -10.05 -14.89 3.60
CA ALA A 263 -9.10 -15.99 3.59
C ALA A 263 -7.66 -15.51 3.61
N ILE A 264 -6.79 -16.29 4.27
CA ILE A 264 -5.34 -16.14 4.13
C ILE A 264 -4.90 -17.09 3.01
N ILE A 265 -4.38 -16.52 1.95
CA ILE A 265 -3.96 -17.23 0.74
C ILE A 265 -2.43 -17.23 0.60
N GLN A 266 -1.90 -18.18 -0.17
CA GLN A 266 -0.51 -18.16 -0.61
C GLN A 266 -0.42 -17.38 -1.94
N SER A 267 0.22 -16.21 -1.89
CA SER A 267 0.40 -15.38 -3.09
C SER A 267 1.58 -15.86 -3.94
N PRO A 268 1.51 -15.72 -5.27
CA PRO A 268 2.66 -15.89 -6.17
C PRO A 268 3.88 -15.00 -5.86
N VAL A 269 3.71 -13.97 -5.06
CA VAL A 269 4.82 -13.12 -4.55
C VAL A 269 5.69 -13.87 -3.52
N GLY A 270 5.19 -15.00 -3.00
CA GLY A 270 5.89 -15.81 -2.00
C GLY A 270 5.56 -15.42 -0.55
N MET A 271 4.59 -14.54 -0.36
CA MET A 271 4.10 -14.09 0.96
C MET A 271 2.65 -14.53 1.18
N PRO A 272 2.21 -14.71 2.43
CA PRO A 272 0.79 -14.80 2.73
C PRO A 272 0.06 -13.53 2.28
N GLY A 273 -1.20 -13.67 1.90
CA GLY A 273 -2.05 -12.53 1.53
C GLY A 273 -3.45 -12.68 2.09
N ARG A 274 -4.09 -11.57 2.48
CA ARG A 274 -5.50 -11.58 2.88
C ARG A 274 -6.38 -11.11 1.74
N ALA A 275 -7.36 -11.94 1.39
CA ALA A 275 -8.23 -11.74 0.24
C ALA A 275 -9.65 -12.23 0.50
N LEU A 276 -10.60 -11.82 -0.36
CA LEU A 276 -11.94 -12.41 -0.40
C LEU A 276 -11.88 -13.83 -0.97
N ARG A 277 -12.53 -14.77 -0.30
CA ARG A 277 -12.67 -16.16 -0.72
C ARG A 277 -13.82 -16.31 -1.73
N ASN A 278 -13.69 -15.64 -2.87
CA ASN A 278 -14.61 -15.70 -3.99
C ASN A 278 -14.50 -17.00 -4.79
N ALA A 279 -15.17 -17.10 -5.94
CA ALA A 279 -15.11 -18.28 -6.80
C ALA A 279 -13.69 -18.55 -7.32
N PHE A 280 -12.92 -17.52 -7.63
CA PHE A 280 -11.51 -17.62 -8.04
C PHE A 280 -10.66 -18.32 -6.97
N ILE A 281 -10.67 -17.83 -5.73
CA ILE A 281 -9.86 -18.42 -4.64
C ILE A 281 -10.27 -19.86 -4.37
N ARG A 282 -11.59 -20.17 -4.30
CA ARG A 282 -12.06 -21.56 -4.13
C ARG A 282 -11.60 -22.49 -5.24
N ARG A 283 -11.42 -21.98 -6.46
CA ARG A 283 -10.90 -22.76 -7.61
C ARG A 283 -9.40 -22.99 -7.49
N VAL A 284 -8.62 -21.96 -7.24
CA VAL A 284 -7.14 -22.08 -7.21
C VAL A 284 -6.62 -22.79 -5.96
N GLU A 285 -7.39 -22.86 -4.88
CA GLU A 285 -7.12 -23.72 -3.72
C GLU A 285 -7.16 -25.22 -4.08
N LYS A 286 -7.93 -25.60 -5.10
CA LYS A 286 -8.12 -27.02 -5.51
C LYS A 286 -7.27 -27.39 -6.71
N THR A 287 -7.08 -26.47 -7.63
CA THR A 287 -6.44 -26.75 -8.93
C THR A 287 -5.71 -25.51 -9.41
N LYS A 288 -4.48 -25.67 -9.90
CA LYS A 288 -3.74 -24.57 -10.52
C LYS A 288 -4.48 -24.00 -11.73
N ASP A 289 -4.57 -22.68 -11.82
CA ASP A 289 -5.06 -21.99 -13.01
C ASP A 289 -3.95 -21.97 -14.08
N PRO A 290 -4.20 -22.45 -15.30
CA PRO A 290 -3.18 -22.46 -16.34
C PRO A 290 -2.69 -21.06 -16.69
N ILE A 291 -1.37 -20.86 -16.68
CA ILE A 291 -0.75 -19.60 -17.05
C ILE A 291 -0.40 -19.61 -18.54
N CYS A 292 -1.34 -19.14 -19.36
CA CYS A 292 -1.15 -19.08 -20.82
C CYS A 292 -0.20 -17.94 -21.23
N LYS A 293 -0.08 -16.89 -20.39
CA LYS A 293 0.77 -15.73 -20.64
C LYS A 293 1.43 -15.26 -19.35
N CYS A 294 2.74 -15.04 -19.40
CA CYS A 294 3.50 -14.43 -18.30
C CYS A 294 3.67 -12.94 -18.57
N TYR A 295 3.27 -12.10 -17.58
CA TYR A 295 3.45 -10.64 -17.61
C TYR A 295 4.82 -10.19 -17.13
N ASN A 296 5.70 -11.12 -16.73
CA ASN A 296 7.05 -10.83 -16.28
C ASN A 296 7.10 -9.73 -15.18
N CYS A 297 6.12 -9.76 -14.27
CA CYS A 297 5.84 -8.69 -13.31
C CYS A 297 6.70 -8.75 -12.03
N LEU A 298 7.16 -9.94 -11.63
CA LEU A 298 7.86 -10.18 -10.38
C LEU A 298 9.30 -10.64 -10.61
N LYS A 299 10.21 -10.27 -9.70
CA LYS A 299 11.61 -10.72 -9.71
C LYS A 299 11.75 -12.23 -9.53
N LYS A 300 10.91 -12.81 -8.66
CA LYS A 300 10.96 -14.22 -8.26
C LYS A 300 9.59 -14.87 -8.50
N CYS A 301 9.28 -15.15 -9.75
CA CYS A 301 8.06 -15.87 -10.12
C CYS A 301 8.42 -16.93 -11.16
N ASN A 302 8.10 -18.19 -10.83
CA ASN A 302 8.16 -19.29 -11.79
C ASN A 302 6.73 -19.67 -12.22
N PRO A 303 6.30 -19.33 -13.43
CA PRO A 303 4.95 -19.65 -13.93
C PRO A 303 4.57 -21.14 -13.84
N ALA A 304 5.55 -22.05 -13.86
CA ALA A 304 5.30 -23.48 -13.72
C ALA A 304 4.95 -23.92 -12.30
N GLU A 305 5.37 -23.15 -11.30
CA GLU A 305 5.22 -23.51 -9.87
C GLU A 305 4.06 -22.79 -9.19
N VAL A 306 3.83 -21.53 -9.53
CA VAL A 306 2.79 -20.70 -8.88
C VAL A 306 1.38 -21.19 -9.25
N PRO A 307 0.39 -21.00 -8.35
CA PRO A 307 -0.97 -21.51 -8.56
C PRO A 307 -1.76 -20.75 -9.63
N TYR A 308 -1.39 -19.48 -9.92
CA TYR A 308 -2.05 -18.61 -10.91
C TYR A 308 -1.17 -17.41 -11.26
N CYS A 309 -1.50 -16.71 -12.35
CA CYS A 309 -0.87 -15.44 -12.69
C CYS A 309 -1.49 -14.30 -11.87
N ILE A 310 -0.74 -13.73 -10.92
CA ILE A 310 -1.25 -12.68 -10.04
C ILE A 310 -1.64 -11.41 -10.82
N THR A 311 -0.89 -11.02 -11.83
CA THR A 311 -1.20 -9.85 -12.66
C THR A 311 -2.54 -10.01 -13.36
N LYS A 312 -2.75 -11.18 -14.01
CA LYS A 312 -4.04 -11.45 -14.67
C LYS A 312 -5.19 -11.42 -13.67
N ALA A 313 -5.06 -12.11 -12.55
CA ALA A 313 -6.11 -12.20 -11.55
C ALA A 313 -6.47 -10.83 -10.95
N LEU A 314 -5.49 -9.94 -10.75
CA LEU A 314 -5.75 -8.59 -10.25
C LEU A 314 -6.37 -7.68 -11.32
N ILE A 315 -5.96 -7.81 -12.59
CA ILE A 315 -6.56 -7.06 -13.71
C ILE A 315 -8.01 -7.50 -13.92
N ASP A 316 -8.29 -8.80 -13.95
CA ASP A 316 -9.65 -9.32 -14.11
C ASP A 316 -10.57 -8.75 -13.01
N ALA A 317 -10.13 -8.81 -11.74
CA ALA A 317 -10.90 -8.29 -10.61
C ALA A 317 -11.20 -6.79 -10.75
N VAL A 318 -10.20 -5.96 -11.00
CA VAL A 318 -10.39 -4.50 -11.06
C VAL A 318 -11.26 -4.08 -12.23
N GLN A 319 -11.25 -4.83 -13.33
CA GLN A 319 -12.12 -4.62 -14.50
C GLN A 319 -13.56 -5.09 -14.30
N GLY A 320 -13.84 -5.81 -13.19
CA GLY A 320 -15.17 -6.22 -12.79
C GLY A 320 -15.46 -7.71 -12.89
N ASP A 321 -14.53 -8.53 -13.38
CA ASP A 321 -14.65 -9.99 -13.33
C ASP A 321 -14.22 -10.50 -11.94
N VAL A 322 -15.05 -10.17 -10.95
CA VAL A 322 -14.80 -10.47 -9.53
C VAL A 322 -14.84 -11.95 -9.19
N ASP A 323 -15.47 -12.76 -10.03
CA ASP A 323 -15.55 -14.22 -9.84
C ASP A 323 -14.32 -14.96 -10.37
N ASN A 324 -13.58 -14.37 -11.29
CA ASN A 324 -12.35 -14.92 -11.86
C ASN A 324 -11.10 -14.14 -11.42
N GLY A 325 -11.25 -13.08 -10.66
CA GLY A 325 -10.16 -12.22 -10.21
C GLY A 325 -9.84 -12.34 -8.74
N LEU A 326 -8.62 -11.88 -8.38
CA LEU A 326 -8.14 -11.81 -7.01
C LEU A 326 -8.53 -10.47 -6.40
N ILE A 327 -9.25 -10.51 -5.27
CA ILE A 327 -9.63 -9.32 -4.51
C ILE A 327 -8.93 -9.37 -3.15
N PHE A 328 -7.88 -8.58 -2.98
CA PHE A 328 -7.25 -8.38 -1.67
C PHE A 328 -8.12 -7.50 -0.78
N CYS A 329 -8.15 -7.74 0.52
CA CYS A 329 -8.93 -6.96 1.48
C CYS A 329 -8.30 -7.00 2.87
N GLY A 330 -8.58 -6.00 3.71
CA GLY A 330 -8.24 -6.02 5.14
C GLY A 330 -9.22 -6.88 5.97
N ALA A 331 -8.82 -7.20 7.19
CA ALA A 331 -9.62 -8.03 8.10
C ALA A 331 -11.00 -7.40 8.43
N ASN A 332 -11.10 -6.07 8.43
CA ASN A 332 -12.31 -5.34 8.78
C ASN A 332 -13.27 -5.10 7.59
N ILE A 333 -13.09 -5.78 6.44
CA ILE A 333 -13.91 -5.52 5.25
C ILE A 333 -15.40 -5.72 5.53
N GLY A 334 -15.76 -6.71 6.33
CA GLY A 334 -17.14 -7.01 6.72
C GLY A 334 -17.86 -5.87 7.45
N ARG A 335 -17.17 -4.81 7.87
CA ARG A 335 -17.74 -3.59 8.47
C ARG A 335 -18.11 -2.53 7.42
N ILE A 336 -17.68 -2.65 6.16
CA ILE A 336 -18.04 -1.74 5.05
C ILE A 336 -19.46 -2.10 4.59
N ARG A 337 -20.39 -1.14 4.59
CA ARG A 337 -21.81 -1.39 4.30
C ARG A 337 -22.36 -0.63 3.12
N GLU A 338 -21.73 0.51 2.75
CA GLU A 338 -22.24 1.41 1.72
C GLU A 338 -21.12 2.16 1.02
N MET A 339 -21.44 2.76 -0.10
CA MET A 339 -20.59 3.70 -0.80
C MET A 339 -20.58 5.03 -0.07
N THR A 340 -19.43 5.70 -0.09
CA THR A 340 -19.25 7.05 0.44
C THR A 340 -18.38 7.88 -0.51
N THR A 341 -18.11 9.13 -0.18
CA THR A 341 -17.08 9.94 -0.85
C THR A 341 -15.81 9.97 -0.02
N VAL A 342 -14.67 10.29 -0.64
CA VAL A 342 -13.41 10.52 0.10
C VAL A 342 -13.58 11.65 1.11
N HIS A 343 -14.30 12.71 0.73
CA HIS A 343 -14.60 13.83 1.62
C HIS A 343 -15.33 13.39 2.90
N ASP A 344 -16.45 12.68 2.75
CA ASP A 344 -17.25 12.24 3.89
C ASP A 344 -16.52 11.23 4.75
N LEU A 345 -15.79 10.30 4.13
CA LEU A 345 -14.95 9.33 4.84
C LEU A 345 -13.87 10.01 5.69
N ILE A 346 -13.15 10.96 5.12
CA ILE A 346 -12.11 11.68 5.88
C ILE A 346 -12.73 12.47 7.02
N ARG A 347 -13.86 13.14 6.80
CA ARG A 347 -14.57 13.83 7.87
C ARG A 347 -15.03 12.91 9.01
N GLU A 348 -15.54 11.73 8.67
CA GLU A 348 -15.88 10.70 9.65
C GLU A 348 -14.65 10.27 10.49
N LEU A 349 -13.51 10.06 9.80
CA LEU A 349 -12.28 9.59 10.44
C LEU A 349 -11.60 10.64 11.33
N ILE A 350 -11.69 11.93 10.98
CA ILE A 350 -11.07 12.99 11.80
C ILE A 350 -11.97 13.56 12.89
N GLY A 351 -13.28 13.36 12.81
CA GLY A 351 -14.28 13.79 13.80
C GLY A 351 -14.79 15.19 13.57
#